data_da23cec667738fd651b86853784d4d49
#
_entry.id   da23cec667738fd651b86853784d4d49
#
_cell.length_a   1.000
_cell.length_b   1.000
_cell.length_c   1.000
_cell.angle_alpha   90.00
_cell.angle_beta   90.00
_cell.angle_gamma   90.00
#
_symmetry.space_group_name_H-M   'P 1'
#
loop_
_entity.id
_entity.type
_entity.pdbx_description
1 polymer ?
#
loop_
_entity_poly.entity_id
_entity_poly.type
_entity_poly.pdbx_seq_one_letter_code
_entity_poly.pdbx_strand_id
1 'polypeptide(L)'
;MIMEREVSICTMKNVVKIEIVPTVPVKTSEDLSLAYTPGVATPCLAIQKDPELSFCLTRRWNTCLVVTDGTAVLGLGDIGPEAGMP
;
A
#
# COMPACT_ATOMS: atom_id res chain seq x y z
N MET A 1 25.86 -1.09 -1.76
CA MET A 1 26.23 -1.92 -2.93
C MET A 1 25.39 -3.19 -2.92
N ILE A 2 24.78 -3.50 -4.05
CA ILE A 2 23.98 -4.71 -4.20
C ILE A 2 24.92 -5.87 -4.53
N MET A 3 24.83 -6.94 -3.76
CA MET A 3 25.60 -8.17 -3.98
C MET A 3 24.88 -9.05 -5.00
N GLU A 4 25.61 -9.90 -5.74
CA GLU A 4 25.02 -10.82 -6.74
C GLU A 4 23.90 -11.66 -6.15
N ARG A 5 24.04 -12.11 -4.90
CA ARG A 5 23.04 -12.90 -4.20
C ARG A 5 21.76 -12.12 -3.99
N GLU A 6 21.84 -10.84 -3.64
CA GLU A 6 20.69 -9.96 -3.44
C GLU A 6 19.96 -9.73 -4.76
N VAL A 7 20.70 -9.49 -5.84
CA VAL A 7 20.11 -9.35 -7.18
C VAL A 7 19.39 -10.64 -7.58
N SER A 8 20.00 -11.80 -7.32
CA SER A 8 19.41 -13.09 -7.64
C SER A 8 18.10 -13.33 -6.89
N ILE A 9 18.02 -12.96 -5.61
CA ILE A 9 16.79 -13.07 -4.81
C ILE A 9 15.73 -12.10 -5.33
N CYS A 10 16.10 -10.88 -5.66
CA CYS A 10 15.16 -9.88 -6.20
C CYS A 10 14.54 -10.28 -7.53
N THR A 11 15.18 -11.15 -8.30
CA THR A 11 14.65 -11.65 -9.57
C THR A 11 13.82 -12.92 -9.42
N MET A 12 13.73 -13.49 -8.22
CA MET A 12 12.90 -14.67 -7.99
C MET A 12 11.42 -14.35 -8.15
N LYS A 13 10.70 -15.25 -8.82
CA LYS A 13 9.24 -15.12 -8.95
C LYS A 13 8.57 -15.42 -7.63
N ASN A 14 7.43 -14.80 -7.40
CA ASN A 14 6.56 -15.02 -6.24
C ASN A 14 7.17 -14.59 -4.90
N VAL A 15 8.23 -13.82 -4.91
CA VAL A 15 8.82 -13.26 -3.67
C VAL A 15 8.07 -12.00 -3.25
N VAL A 16 7.80 -11.11 -4.20
CA VAL A 16 6.96 -9.92 -3.96
C VAL A 16 5.51 -10.29 -4.24
N LYS A 17 4.65 -10.16 -3.25
CA LYS A 17 3.28 -10.66 -3.31
C LYS A 17 2.22 -9.56 -3.46
N ILE A 18 2.59 -8.29 -3.31
CA ILE A 18 1.66 -7.18 -3.33
C ILE A 18 2.10 -6.17 -4.38
N GLU A 19 1.13 -5.75 -5.18
CA GLU A 19 1.29 -4.68 -6.14
C GLU A 19 0.20 -3.65 -5.91
N ILE A 20 0.54 -2.36 -6.05
CA ILE A 20 -0.41 -1.27 -5.90
C ILE A 20 -0.64 -0.67 -7.28
N VAL A 21 -1.91 -0.68 -7.71
CA VAL A 21 -2.30 -0.21 -9.04
C VAL A 21 -3.41 0.83 -8.89
N PRO A 22 -3.25 2.02 -9.49
CA PRO A 22 -4.33 3.00 -9.48
C PRO A 22 -5.50 2.52 -10.34
N THR A 23 -6.72 2.80 -9.89
CA THR A 23 -7.96 2.43 -10.60
C THR A 23 -8.42 3.54 -11.55
N VAL A 24 -7.78 4.71 -11.50
CA VAL A 24 -8.04 5.84 -12.38
C VAL A 24 -6.73 6.25 -13.05
N PRO A 25 -6.78 6.89 -14.24
CA PRO A 25 -5.56 7.32 -14.90
C PRO A 25 -4.87 8.44 -14.10
N VAL A 26 -3.55 8.38 -14.02
CA VAL A 26 -2.71 9.41 -13.35
C VAL A 26 -1.48 9.71 -14.22
N LYS A 27 -1.71 9.93 -15.52
CA LYS A 27 -0.63 10.11 -16.50
C LYS A 27 -0.38 11.56 -16.87
N THR A 28 -1.37 12.43 -16.71
CA THR A 28 -1.31 13.84 -17.09
C THR A 28 -1.55 14.74 -15.88
N SER A 29 -1.23 16.03 -16.02
CA SER A 29 -1.53 16.99 -14.95
C SER A 29 -3.03 17.17 -14.77
N GLU A 30 -3.83 16.99 -15.81
CA GLU A 30 -5.29 17.00 -15.71
C GLU A 30 -5.78 15.81 -14.90
N ASP A 31 -5.28 14.62 -15.16
CA ASP A 31 -5.60 13.43 -14.38
C ASP A 31 -5.26 13.64 -12.91
N LEU A 32 -4.11 14.24 -12.62
CA LEU A 32 -3.69 14.51 -11.24
C LEU A 32 -4.61 15.53 -10.57
N SER A 33 -5.12 16.52 -11.30
CA SER A 33 -6.03 17.50 -10.75
C SER A 33 -7.38 16.89 -10.38
N LEU A 34 -7.80 15.83 -11.05
CA LEU A 34 -9.01 15.08 -10.73
C LEU A 34 -8.79 14.08 -9.61
N ALA A 35 -7.70 13.32 -9.66
CA ALA A 35 -7.42 12.26 -8.70
C ALA A 35 -6.85 12.80 -7.38
N TYR A 36 -6.17 13.93 -7.42
CA TYR A 36 -5.55 14.54 -6.26
C TYR A 36 -6.12 15.95 -6.03
N THR A 37 -5.36 16.99 -6.26
CA THR A 37 -5.76 18.36 -5.95
C THR A 37 -6.17 19.13 -7.21
N PRO A 38 -7.34 19.75 -7.28
CA PRO A 38 -8.35 19.95 -6.21
C PRO A 38 -9.45 18.87 -6.16
N GLY A 39 -9.50 17.94 -7.09
CA GLY A 39 -10.61 17.00 -7.24
C GLY A 39 -10.86 16.12 -6.01
N VAL A 40 -9.81 15.73 -5.30
CA VAL A 40 -9.92 14.88 -4.10
C VAL A 40 -10.67 15.56 -2.95
N ALA A 41 -10.82 16.87 -2.97
CA ALA A 41 -11.56 17.59 -1.93
C ALA A 41 -13.03 17.16 -1.87
N THR A 42 -13.62 16.80 -3.00
CA THR A 42 -15.04 16.38 -3.07
C THR A 42 -15.30 15.13 -2.22
N PRO A 43 -14.61 13.99 -2.42
CA PRO A 43 -14.81 12.85 -1.54
C PRO A 43 -14.36 13.11 -0.10
N CYS A 44 -13.34 13.92 0.13
CA CYS A 44 -12.91 14.25 1.50
C CYS A 44 -14.03 14.94 2.27
N LEU A 45 -14.69 15.92 1.67
CA LEU A 45 -15.79 16.65 2.32
C LEU A 45 -17.03 15.77 2.50
N ALA A 46 -17.29 14.86 1.58
CA ALA A 46 -18.39 13.91 1.71
C ALA A 46 -18.15 12.97 2.91
N ILE A 47 -16.94 12.47 3.08
CA ILE A 47 -16.56 11.60 4.19
C ILE A 47 -16.61 12.38 5.51
N GLN A 48 -16.24 13.63 5.51
CA GLN A 48 -16.32 14.48 6.71
C GLN A 48 -17.76 14.57 7.22
N LYS A 49 -18.73 14.71 6.31
CA LYS A 49 -20.16 14.76 6.66
C LYS A 49 -20.69 13.41 7.12
N ASP A 50 -20.26 12.35 6.50
CA ASP A 50 -20.70 10.99 6.79
C ASP A 50 -19.49 10.05 6.74
N PRO A 51 -18.86 9.78 7.89
CA PRO A 51 -17.67 8.93 7.96
C PRO A 51 -17.86 7.51 7.40
N GLU A 52 -19.08 7.00 7.37
CA GLU A 52 -19.37 5.68 6.78
C GLU A 52 -19.07 5.64 5.28
N LEU A 53 -19.11 6.80 4.60
CA LEU A 53 -18.74 6.89 3.20
C LEU A 53 -17.28 6.54 2.93
N SER A 54 -16.44 6.52 3.96
CA SER A 54 -15.06 6.08 3.79
C SER A 54 -14.96 4.63 3.31
N PHE A 55 -15.93 3.79 3.64
CA PHE A 55 -15.98 2.41 3.15
C PHE A 55 -16.36 2.33 1.66
N CYS A 56 -17.13 3.28 1.16
CA CYS A 56 -17.53 3.32 -0.26
C CYS A 56 -16.54 4.05 -1.15
N LEU A 57 -15.94 5.13 -0.63
CA LEU A 57 -15.11 6.04 -1.40
C LEU A 57 -13.61 5.72 -1.33
N THR A 58 -13.23 4.75 -0.50
CA THR A 58 -11.84 4.27 -0.39
C THR A 58 -11.79 2.74 -0.35
N ARG A 59 -10.60 2.19 -0.28
CA ARG A 59 -10.41 0.73 -0.09
C ARG A 59 -10.52 0.30 1.37
N ARG A 60 -11.01 1.15 2.24
CA ARG A 60 -11.16 0.81 3.66
C ARG A 60 -12.01 -0.45 3.87
N TRP A 61 -12.97 -0.69 3.00
CA TRP A 61 -13.82 -1.88 3.04
C TRP A 61 -13.05 -3.20 2.82
N ASN A 62 -11.87 -3.13 2.22
CA ASN A 62 -11.06 -4.31 1.87
C ASN A 62 -9.60 -4.14 2.30
N THR A 63 -9.40 -3.54 3.47
CA THR A 63 -8.05 -3.28 3.98
C THR A 63 -7.95 -3.78 5.41
N CYS A 64 -6.92 -4.59 5.68
CA CYS A 64 -6.58 -5.07 7.00
C CYS A 64 -5.13 -4.71 7.29
N LEU A 65 -4.90 -4.03 8.40
CA LEU A 65 -3.55 -3.64 8.81
C LEU A 65 -2.94 -4.75 9.67
N VAL A 66 -1.78 -5.22 9.27
CA VAL A 66 -0.95 -6.11 10.08
C VAL A 66 0.22 -5.31 10.62
N VAL A 67 0.37 -5.29 11.94
CA VAL A 67 1.43 -4.51 12.62
C VAL A 67 2.36 -5.47 13.33
N THR A 68 3.66 -5.32 13.09
CA THR A 68 4.69 -6.13 13.75
C THR A 68 5.96 -5.32 13.94
N ASP A 69 6.69 -5.62 15.01
CA ASP A 69 8.05 -5.12 15.22
C ASP A 69 9.11 -6.18 14.86
N GLY A 70 8.67 -7.34 14.36
CA GLY A 70 9.55 -8.40 13.95
C GLY A 70 10.19 -9.21 15.09
N THR A 71 9.64 -9.10 16.30
CA THR A 71 10.17 -9.84 17.46
C THR A 71 9.76 -11.31 17.48
N ALA A 72 8.78 -11.68 16.66
CA ALA A 72 8.33 -13.07 16.50
C ALA A 72 7.81 -13.28 15.09
N VAL A 73 8.66 -13.62 14.16
CA VAL A 73 8.31 -13.83 12.76
C VAL A 73 8.27 -15.32 12.45
N LEU A 74 7.04 -15.87 12.36
CA LEU A 74 6.84 -17.30 12.12
C LEU A 74 7.61 -18.15 13.13
N GLY A 75 8.27 -19.21 12.68
CA GLY A 75 9.19 -20.00 13.51
C GLY A 75 10.62 -19.48 13.54
N LEU A 76 10.89 -18.28 13.01
CA LEU A 76 12.23 -17.73 12.90
C LEU A 76 12.61 -16.85 14.09
N GLY A 77 11.66 -16.51 14.95
CA GLY A 77 11.91 -15.72 16.15
C GLY A 77 12.09 -14.23 15.89
N ASP A 78 12.95 -13.62 16.70
CA ASP A 78 13.20 -12.17 16.66
C ASP A 78 14.22 -11.85 15.57
N ILE A 79 13.74 -11.51 14.38
CA ILE A 79 14.59 -11.22 13.21
C ILE A 79 14.43 -9.80 12.67
N GLY A 80 13.74 -8.95 13.40
CA GLY A 80 13.60 -7.54 13.09
C GLY A 80 12.38 -7.18 12.24
N PRO A 81 11.97 -5.92 12.26
CA PRO A 81 10.74 -5.47 11.60
C PRO A 81 10.78 -5.59 10.07
N GLU A 82 11.93 -5.40 9.45
CA GLU A 82 12.06 -5.50 8.00
C GLU A 82 11.80 -6.92 7.51
N ALA A 83 12.24 -7.92 8.27
CA ALA A 83 12.04 -9.32 7.94
C ALA A 83 10.60 -9.79 8.16
N GLY A 84 9.78 -8.99 8.82
CA GLY A 84 8.34 -9.24 8.95
C GLY A 84 7.52 -8.79 7.75
N MET A 85 8.14 -8.08 6.79
CA MET A 85 7.42 -7.53 5.62
C MET A 85 6.87 -8.58 4.65
N PRO A 86 7.58 -9.67 4.32
CA PRO A 86 7.04 -10.69 3.43
C PRO A 86 5.78 -11.35 3.95
#